data_8ee644b6c8fe9aa6f92b8eb25a4aba86
#
_entry.id   8ee644b6c8fe9aa6f92b8eb25a4aba86
#
_cell.length_a   1.000
_cell.length_b   1.000
_cell.length_c   1.000
_cell.angle_alpha   90.00
_cell.angle_beta   90.00
_cell.angle_gamma   90.00
#
_symmetry.space_group_name_H-M   'P 1'
#
loop_
_entity.id
_entity.type
_entity.pdbx_description
1 polymer ?
#
loop_
_entity_poly.entity_id
_entity_poly.type
_entity_poly.pdbx_seq_one_letter_code
_entity_poly.pdbx_strand_id
1 'polypeptide(L)'
;MAIPYLYTDYGEFLRREFPFKVQKISINAGFTCPNRNGEKGWGGCTYCNNQTFNPAYCRTEKTITEQLEEGKRFFGRKYPDMKFLAYFQAYTNTYGEVDEVIRKYEEALVVLDVVGIVIGTRPDCMPQALLDYLTGLNRRTFLMVEYGIESVDDGTLVRINRGHTFAETEETVRRTVDAGIRTGGHIILGLPGEKRDELVSRLPLTALKIHQLQLIRGTRMAHEYALHPEQFHLYTADEYIELVIDYIERLRSDLVLERFVSQSPKDLLIAPDWGLKNYEFTERLKRRMKERGAWQGRLADRREQTR
;
A
#
# COMPACT_ATOMS: atom_id res chain seq x y z
N MET A 1 -7.62 -20.58 27.05
CA MET A 1 -8.39 -19.65 26.20
C MET A 1 -7.94 -19.87 24.78
N ALA A 2 -8.86 -20.09 23.83
CA ALA A 2 -8.49 -20.14 22.41
C ALA A 2 -7.89 -18.79 22.04
N ILE A 3 -6.70 -18.76 21.43
CA ILE A 3 -6.10 -17.51 20.91
C ILE A 3 -7.07 -17.03 19.83
N PRO A 4 -7.68 -15.85 19.98
CA PRO A 4 -8.50 -15.27 18.91
C PRO A 4 -7.60 -15.06 17.70
N TYR A 5 -8.18 -14.87 16.52
CA TYR A 5 -7.45 -14.58 15.28
C TYR A 5 -6.22 -13.70 15.55
N LEU A 6 -5.05 -14.10 15.03
CA LEU A 6 -3.80 -13.35 15.25
C LEU A 6 -3.91 -11.91 14.74
N TYR A 7 -4.57 -11.75 13.59
CA TYR A 7 -4.89 -10.44 12.99
C TYR A 7 -5.99 -10.59 11.94
N THR A 8 -6.63 -9.49 11.56
CA THR A 8 -7.66 -9.43 10.52
C THR A 8 -6.99 -9.48 9.14
N ASP A 9 -7.11 -10.63 8.47
CA ASP A 9 -6.41 -10.95 7.22
C ASP A 9 -7.14 -10.41 5.98
N TYR A 10 -6.40 -9.83 5.04
CA TYR A 10 -6.95 -9.27 3.80
C TYR A 10 -7.59 -10.34 2.89
N GLY A 11 -7.05 -11.55 2.87
CA GLY A 11 -7.66 -12.64 2.11
C GLY A 11 -9.02 -13.05 2.67
N GLU A 12 -9.19 -12.99 4.01
CA GLU A 12 -10.50 -13.20 4.65
C GLU A 12 -11.45 -12.04 4.35
N PHE A 13 -10.97 -10.82 4.39
CA PHE A 13 -11.76 -9.65 3.99
C PHE A 13 -12.28 -9.82 2.56
N LEU A 14 -11.44 -10.16 1.59
CA LEU A 14 -11.89 -10.38 0.20
C LEU A 14 -12.90 -11.52 0.07
N ARG A 15 -12.79 -12.59 0.86
CA ARG A 15 -13.77 -13.69 0.87
C ARG A 15 -15.15 -13.30 1.41
N ARG A 16 -15.22 -12.25 2.23
CA ARG A 16 -16.50 -11.66 2.69
C ARG A 16 -17.11 -10.73 1.67
N GLU A 17 -16.25 -10.00 0.93
CA GLU A 17 -16.70 -9.05 -0.11
C GLU A 17 -17.14 -9.77 -1.40
N PHE A 18 -16.54 -10.93 -1.73
CA PHE A 18 -16.75 -11.62 -2.99
C PHE A 18 -17.04 -13.11 -2.81
N PRO A 19 -18.07 -13.67 -3.52
CA PRO A 19 -18.37 -15.10 -3.49
C PRO A 19 -17.38 -15.96 -4.30
N PHE A 20 -16.39 -15.35 -4.94
CA PHE A 20 -15.38 -15.96 -5.78
C PHE A 20 -13.97 -15.46 -5.40
N LYS A 21 -12.95 -16.16 -5.87
CA LYS A 21 -11.57 -15.74 -5.66
C LYS A 21 -11.26 -14.50 -6.48
N VAL A 22 -10.59 -13.52 -5.85
CA VAL A 22 -10.21 -12.26 -6.48
C VAL A 22 -8.70 -12.06 -6.39
N GLN A 23 -8.12 -11.52 -7.48
CA GLN A 23 -6.71 -11.17 -7.58
C GLN A 23 -6.53 -9.73 -8.08
N LYS A 24 -5.67 -8.95 -7.43
CA LYS A 24 -5.24 -7.64 -7.96
C LYS A 24 -4.33 -7.83 -9.17
N ILE A 25 -4.61 -7.13 -10.26
CA ILE A 25 -3.73 -7.01 -11.43
C ILE A 25 -3.19 -5.58 -11.44
N SER A 26 -1.87 -5.42 -11.28
CA SER A 26 -1.23 -4.11 -11.32
C SER A 26 -1.30 -3.50 -12.72
N ILE A 27 -1.52 -2.20 -12.79
CA ILE A 27 -1.61 -1.39 -14.00
C ILE A 27 -0.66 -0.21 -13.89
N ASN A 28 0.05 0.08 -14.97
CA ASN A 28 0.76 1.33 -15.17
C ASN A 28 0.01 2.15 -16.24
N ALA A 29 -0.83 3.07 -15.81
CA ALA A 29 -1.67 3.88 -16.70
C ALA A 29 -0.97 5.16 -17.19
N GLY A 30 0.35 5.27 -17.06
CA GLY A 30 1.14 6.41 -17.53
C GLY A 30 0.99 7.67 -16.68
N PHE A 31 0.51 7.55 -15.45
CA PHE A 31 0.48 8.69 -14.52
C PHE A 31 1.90 9.12 -14.10
N THR A 32 2.00 10.32 -13.59
CA THR A 32 3.22 10.87 -12.98
C THR A 32 2.99 11.20 -11.50
N CYS A 33 3.90 11.96 -10.90
CA CYS A 33 3.81 12.37 -9.51
C CYS A 33 4.20 13.85 -9.40
N PRO A 34 3.42 14.69 -8.67
CA PRO A 34 3.74 16.12 -8.50
C PRO A 34 5.07 16.37 -7.79
N ASN A 35 5.60 15.36 -7.10
CA ASN A 35 6.91 15.39 -6.47
C ASN A 35 8.07 15.08 -7.45
N ARG A 36 7.79 14.93 -8.74
CA ARG A 36 8.77 14.66 -9.80
C ARG A 36 8.81 15.70 -10.90
N ASN A 37 7.69 16.36 -11.16
CA ASN A 37 7.55 17.32 -12.27
C ASN A 37 7.73 18.80 -11.85
N GLY A 38 8.07 19.06 -10.58
CA GLY A 38 8.33 20.39 -10.05
C GLY A 38 7.13 21.08 -9.44
N GLU A 39 5.93 20.52 -9.49
CA GLU A 39 4.74 21.15 -8.87
C GLU A 39 4.85 21.19 -7.33
N LYS A 40 5.23 20.07 -6.71
CA LYS A 40 5.48 19.97 -5.26
C LYS A 40 6.96 19.70 -4.94
N GLY A 41 7.73 19.20 -5.89
CA GLY A 41 9.12 18.86 -5.70
C GLY A 41 9.74 18.19 -6.93
N TRP A 42 11.04 17.98 -6.86
CA TRP A 42 11.82 17.33 -7.91
C TRP A 42 12.40 16.00 -7.43
N GLY A 43 12.58 15.06 -8.36
CA GLY A 43 13.26 13.79 -8.12
C GLY A 43 12.42 12.72 -7.40
N GLY A 44 11.26 13.06 -6.86
CA GLY A 44 10.38 12.13 -6.12
C GLY A 44 10.85 11.88 -4.68
N CYS A 45 10.17 10.97 -4.00
CA CYS A 45 10.58 10.52 -2.68
C CYS A 45 11.94 9.82 -2.74
N THR A 46 12.76 9.98 -1.69
CA THR A 46 14.16 9.52 -1.69
C THR A 46 14.34 8.02 -1.90
N TYR A 47 13.36 7.23 -1.52
CA TYR A 47 13.33 5.76 -1.62
C TYR A 47 12.68 5.24 -2.91
N CYS A 48 12.01 6.11 -3.70
CA CYS A 48 11.07 5.69 -4.72
C CYS A 48 11.75 5.29 -6.04
N ASN A 49 11.54 4.01 -6.44
CA ASN A 49 11.82 3.52 -7.79
C ASN A 49 10.62 2.67 -8.26
N ASN A 50 9.82 3.20 -9.19
CA ASN A 50 8.61 2.52 -9.67
C ASN A 50 8.88 1.21 -10.43
N GLN A 51 10.11 0.95 -10.86
CA GLN A 51 10.46 -0.34 -11.51
C GLN A 51 10.34 -1.53 -10.55
N THR A 52 10.36 -1.29 -9.23
CA THR A 52 10.32 -2.37 -8.23
C THR A 52 8.99 -3.09 -8.12
N PHE A 53 7.88 -2.48 -8.57
CA PHE A 53 6.54 -3.06 -8.45
C PHE A 53 5.74 -3.12 -9.75
N ASN A 54 6.40 -2.90 -10.87
CA ASN A 54 5.80 -3.08 -12.20
C ASN A 54 6.16 -4.47 -12.75
N PRO A 55 5.20 -5.42 -12.80
CA PRO A 55 5.39 -6.65 -13.55
C PRO A 55 5.74 -6.38 -15.02
N ALA A 56 6.32 -7.35 -15.69
CA ALA A 56 6.78 -7.19 -17.07
C ALA A 56 5.68 -6.77 -18.07
N TYR A 57 4.42 -7.06 -17.76
CA TYR A 57 3.27 -6.66 -18.56
C TYR A 57 2.81 -5.21 -18.31
N CYS A 58 3.16 -4.61 -17.16
CA CYS A 58 2.83 -3.22 -16.80
C CYS A 58 3.76 -2.22 -17.49
N ARG A 59 3.47 -1.92 -18.76
CA ARG A 59 4.23 -0.96 -19.56
C ARG A 59 3.31 0.11 -20.12
N THR A 60 3.78 1.37 -20.11
CA THR A 60 3.02 2.54 -20.56
C THR A 60 2.71 2.53 -22.07
N GLU A 61 3.46 1.74 -22.85
CA GLU A 61 3.22 1.53 -24.28
C GLU A 61 1.99 0.66 -24.57
N LYS A 62 1.45 -0.02 -23.54
CA LYS A 62 0.26 -0.85 -23.62
C LYS A 62 -0.94 -0.11 -23.05
N THR A 63 -2.10 -0.34 -23.64
CA THR A 63 -3.40 0.10 -23.10
C THR A 63 -3.67 -0.57 -21.74
N ILE A 64 -4.57 -0.02 -20.96
CA ILE A 64 -5.00 -0.62 -19.68
C ILE A 64 -5.63 -1.99 -19.95
N THR A 65 -6.43 -2.10 -20.98
CA THR A 65 -7.05 -3.36 -21.44
C THR A 65 -6.00 -4.43 -21.74
N GLU A 66 -4.96 -4.12 -22.51
CA GLU A 66 -3.87 -5.07 -22.82
C GLU A 66 -3.14 -5.53 -21.55
N GLN A 67 -2.82 -4.61 -20.63
CA GLN A 67 -2.17 -4.95 -19.36
C GLN A 67 -3.06 -5.87 -18.50
N LEU A 68 -4.36 -5.60 -18.43
CA LEU A 68 -5.31 -6.43 -17.71
C LEU A 68 -5.43 -7.82 -18.33
N GLU A 69 -5.56 -7.93 -19.66
CA GLU A 69 -5.66 -9.22 -20.35
C GLU A 69 -4.38 -10.06 -20.19
N GLU A 70 -3.19 -9.43 -20.20
CA GLU A 70 -1.94 -10.14 -19.92
C GLU A 70 -1.86 -10.59 -18.45
N GLY A 71 -2.25 -9.73 -17.52
CA GLY A 71 -2.32 -10.06 -16.08
C GLY A 71 -3.31 -11.21 -15.80
N LYS A 72 -4.47 -11.22 -16.46
CA LYS A 72 -5.45 -12.32 -16.38
C LYS A 72 -4.83 -13.65 -16.85
N ARG A 73 -4.13 -13.64 -17.99
CA ARG A 73 -3.43 -14.84 -18.48
C ARG A 73 -2.33 -15.32 -17.52
N PHE A 74 -1.64 -14.39 -16.86
CA PHE A 74 -0.59 -14.73 -15.91
C PHE A 74 -1.16 -15.39 -14.63
N PHE A 75 -2.23 -14.83 -14.05
CA PHE A 75 -2.80 -15.32 -12.79
C PHE A 75 -3.85 -16.42 -12.98
N GLY A 76 -4.61 -16.39 -14.07
CA GLY A 76 -5.73 -17.28 -14.32
C GLY A 76 -5.38 -18.74 -14.57
N ARG A 77 -4.12 -19.06 -14.85
CA ARG A 77 -3.66 -20.44 -15.11
C ARG A 77 -4.00 -21.43 -13.98
N LYS A 78 -4.04 -20.95 -12.76
CA LYS A 78 -4.26 -21.82 -11.57
C LYS A 78 -5.72 -21.88 -11.13
N TYR A 79 -6.52 -20.85 -11.44
CA TYR A 79 -7.88 -20.68 -10.96
C TYR A 79 -8.75 -20.09 -12.08
N PRO A 80 -9.46 -20.95 -12.88
CA PRO A 80 -10.23 -20.50 -14.05
C PRO A 80 -11.35 -19.52 -13.72
N ASP A 81 -12.00 -19.67 -12.58
CA ASP A 81 -13.15 -18.85 -12.15
C ASP A 81 -12.74 -17.60 -11.36
N MET A 82 -11.44 -17.28 -11.33
CA MET A 82 -10.92 -16.11 -10.63
C MET A 82 -11.38 -14.83 -11.30
N LYS A 83 -11.82 -13.85 -10.51
CA LYS A 83 -12.10 -12.49 -10.94
C LYS A 83 -10.96 -11.56 -10.53
N PHE A 84 -10.97 -10.33 -11.06
CA PHE A 84 -9.83 -9.44 -10.92
C PHE A 84 -10.23 -8.07 -10.44
N LEU A 85 -9.33 -7.45 -9.65
CA LEU A 85 -9.37 -6.03 -9.34
C LEU A 85 -8.29 -5.32 -10.16
N ALA A 86 -8.68 -4.33 -10.91
CA ALA A 86 -7.77 -3.45 -11.62
C ALA A 86 -7.02 -2.57 -10.60
N TYR A 87 -5.71 -2.78 -10.43
CA TYR A 87 -4.91 -2.07 -9.45
C TYR A 87 -4.00 -1.04 -10.10
N PHE A 88 -4.44 0.20 -10.08
CA PHE A 88 -3.64 1.36 -10.48
C PHE A 88 -2.57 1.62 -9.43
N GLN A 89 -1.37 1.15 -9.65
CA GLN A 89 -0.31 1.13 -8.63
C GLN A 89 0.83 2.12 -8.91
N ALA A 90 1.22 2.29 -10.17
CA ALA A 90 2.39 3.09 -10.53
C ALA A 90 2.14 4.59 -10.35
N TYR A 91 3.02 5.27 -9.61
CA TYR A 91 2.98 6.72 -9.35
C TYR A 91 1.74 7.19 -8.57
N THR A 92 1.12 8.31 -9.00
CA THR A 92 0.00 8.97 -8.32
C THR A 92 -1.21 8.92 -9.23
N ASN A 93 -2.07 7.93 -9.03
CA ASN A 93 -3.12 7.58 -9.99
C ASN A 93 -4.39 8.46 -9.92
N THR A 94 -4.37 9.53 -9.13
CA THR A 94 -5.40 10.57 -9.09
C THR A 94 -4.85 11.93 -9.54
N TYR A 95 -3.59 11.97 -10.03
CA TYR A 95 -2.92 13.18 -10.43
C TYR A 95 -2.95 13.33 -11.95
N GLY A 96 -3.67 14.34 -12.43
CA GLY A 96 -3.86 14.67 -13.83
C GLY A 96 -5.21 15.35 -14.06
N GLU A 97 -5.55 15.60 -15.31
CA GLU A 97 -6.86 16.10 -15.69
C GLU A 97 -7.95 15.09 -15.32
N VAL A 98 -8.97 15.52 -14.58
CA VAL A 98 -9.98 14.64 -13.98
C VAL A 98 -10.67 13.76 -15.01
N ASP A 99 -11.06 14.31 -16.16
CA ASP A 99 -11.72 13.53 -17.23
C ASP A 99 -10.82 12.47 -17.83
N GLU A 100 -9.51 12.72 -17.90
CA GLU A 100 -8.53 11.73 -18.34
C GLU A 100 -8.37 10.59 -17.34
N VAL A 101 -8.30 10.93 -16.05
CA VAL A 101 -8.24 9.98 -14.96
C VAL A 101 -9.46 9.08 -14.99
N ILE A 102 -10.66 9.66 -15.10
CA ILE A 102 -11.94 8.93 -15.20
C ILE A 102 -11.96 7.99 -16.41
N ARG A 103 -11.56 8.46 -17.60
CA ARG A 103 -11.51 7.59 -18.80
C ARG A 103 -10.64 6.35 -18.59
N LYS A 104 -9.51 6.48 -17.90
CA LYS A 104 -8.63 5.36 -17.56
C LYS A 104 -9.28 4.34 -16.62
N TYR A 105 -10.06 4.82 -15.65
CA TYR A 105 -10.79 3.93 -14.74
C TYR A 105 -11.92 3.20 -15.46
N GLU A 106 -12.69 3.91 -16.30
CA GLU A 106 -13.76 3.30 -17.09
C GLU A 106 -13.22 2.29 -18.09
N GLU A 107 -12.05 2.54 -18.72
CA GLU A 107 -11.39 1.55 -19.58
C GLU A 107 -11.10 0.24 -18.84
N ALA A 108 -10.64 0.31 -17.59
CA ALA A 108 -10.37 -0.88 -16.80
C ALA A 108 -11.66 -1.66 -16.44
N LEU A 109 -12.76 -0.94 -16.18
CA LEU A 109 -14.02 -1.54 -15.73
C LEU A 109 -14.80 -2.26 -16.81
N VAL A 110 -14.58 -1.96 -18.09
CA VAL A 110 -15.24 -2.68 -19.19
C VAL A 110 -14.54 -3.99 -19.56
N VAL A 111 -13.35 -4.25 -18.99
CA VAL A 111 -12.63 -5.50 -19.22
C VAL A 111 -13.35 -6.66 -18.51
N LEU A 112 -13.67 -7.71 -19.25
CA LEU A 112 -14.38 -8.89 -18.74
C LEU A 112 -13.68 -9.46 -17.49
N ASP A 113 -14.47 -9.86 -16.48
CA ASP A 113 -14.00 -10.41 -15.20
C ASP A 113 -13.28 -9.41 -14.28
N VAL A 114 -13.20 -8.14 -14.63
CA VAL A 114 -12.82 -7.07 -13.70
C VAL A 114 -14.05 -6.71 -12.86
N VAL A 115 -13.95 -6.90 -11.55
CA VAL A 115 -15.06 -6.73 -10.59
C VAL A 115 -14.88 -5.53 -9.67
N GLY A 116 -13.87 -4.71 -9.94
CA GLY A 116 -13.62 -3.49 -9.17
C GLY A 116 -12.24 -2.90 -9.42
N ILE A 117 -12.01 -1.78 -8.76
CA ILE A 117 -10.77 -0.99 -8.88
C ILE A 117 -10.13 -0.77 -7.52
N VAL A 118 -8.80 -0.80 -7.49
CA VAL A 118 -7.97 -0.32 -6.39
C VAL A 118 -7.06 0.78 -6.93
N ILE A 119 -7.04 1.94 -6.27
CA ILE A 119 -6.32 3.14 -6.73
C ILE A 119 -5.24 3.49 -5.72
N GLY A 120 -3.97 3.24 -6.06
CA GLY A 120 -2.82 3.69 -5.28
C GLY A 120 -2.51 5.16 -5.60
N THR A 121 -2.48 6.01 -4.58
CA THR A 121 -2.25 7.44 -4.79
C THR A 121 -1.61 8.13 -3.59
N ARG A 122 -1.38 9.44 -3.71
CA ARG A 122 -0.91 10.33 -2.65
C ARG A 122 -2.12 11.00 -1.97
N PRO A 123 -2.06 11.24 -0.65
CA PRO A 123 -3.16 11.90 0.05
C PRO A 123 -3.40 13.33 -0.43
N ASP A 124 -2.36 14.05 -0.81
CA ASP A 124 -2.42 15.44 -1.29
C ASP A 124 -2.83 15.61 -2.77
N CYS A 125 -3.31 14.51 -3.40
CA CYS A 125 -3.69 14.49 -4.82
C CYS A 125 -5.12 13.94 -5.03
N MET A 126 -6.08 14.30 -4.17
CA MET A 126 -7.48 13.92 -4.31
C MET A 126 -8.36 15.17 -4.50
N PRO A 127 -8.51 15.69 -5.73
CA PRO A 127 -9.38 16.82 -6.01
C PRO A 127 -10.85 16.46 -5.78
N GLN A 128 -11.69 17.45 -5.38
CA GLN A 128 -13.08 17.21 -5.04
C GLN A 128 -13.89 16.61 -6.20
N ALA A 129 -13.72 17.11 -7.40
CA ALA A 129 -14.42 16.60 -8.57
C ALA A 129 -14.16 15.09 -8.82
N LEU A 130 -12.91 14.63 -8.60
CA LEU A 130 -12.59 13.21 -8.70
C LEU A 130 -13.20 12.41 -7.54
N LEU A 131 -13.19 12.94 -6.32
CA LEU A 131 -13.81 12.29 -5.16
C LEU A 131 -15.33 12.13 -5.36
N ASP A 132 -16.00 13.13 -5.95
CA ASP A 132 -17.43 13.07 -6.27
C ASP A 132 -17.72 11.96 -7.31
N TYR A 133 -16.90 11.85 -8.36
CA TYR A 133 -16.98 10.76 -9.31
C TYR A 133 -16.77 9.40 -8.63
N LEU A 134 -15.72 9.25 -7.81
CA LEU A 134 -15.41 8.01 -7.09
C LEU A 134 -16.53 7.61 -6.11
N THR A 135 -17.21 8.58 -5.51
CA THR A 135 -18.39 8.33 -4.68
C THR A 135 -19.52 7.69 -5.49
N GLY A 136 -19.75 8.16 -6.71
CA GLY A 136 -20.68 7.55 -7.65
C GLY A 136 -20.24 6.15 -8.11
N LEU A 137 -18.95 5.99 -8.40
CA LEU A 137 -18.36 4.73 -8.81
C LEU A 137 -18.46 3.65 -7.72
N ASN A 138 -18.25 4.01 -6.46
CA ASN A 138 -18.33 3.09 -5.32
C ASN A 138 -19.72 2.45 -5.12
N ARG A 139 -20.77 3.05 -5.68
CA ARG A 139 -22.14 2.49 -5.64
C ARG A 139 -22.38 1.38 -6.67
N ARG A 140 -21.54 1.27 -7.71
CA ARG A 140 -21.74 0.35 -8.83
C ARG A 140 -20.67 -0.73 -8.95
N THR A 141 -19.54 -0.58 -8.23
CA THR A 141 -18.46 -1.57 -8.25
C THR A 141 -17.65 -1.52 -6.96
N PHE A 142 -16.85 -2.56 -6.71
CA PHE A 142 -15.90 -2.52 -5.61
C PHE A 142 -14.83 -1.44 -5.88
N LEU A 143 -14.68 -0.52 -4.93
CA LEU A 143 -13.68 0.53 -4.98
C LEU A 143 -12.90 0.56 -3.66
N MET A 144 -11.57 0.69 -3.77
CA MET A 144 -10.69 1.01 -2.66
C MET A 144 -9.66 2.04 -3.11
N VAL A 145 -9.48 3.11 -2.34
CA VAL A 145 -8.40 4.08 -2.54
C VAL A 145 -7.30 3.79 -1.52
N GLU A 146 -6.09 3.53 -2.00
CA GLU A 146 -4.92 3.23 -1.17
C GLU A 146 -3.97 4.42 -1.14
N TYR A 147 -3.84 5.05 0.02
CA TYR A 147 -2.96 6.20 0.21
C TYR A 147 -1.56 5.79 0.66
N GLY A 148 -0.54 6.28 -0.06
CA GLY A 148 0.84 6.21 0.40
C GLY A 148 1.05 7.20 1.54
N ILE A 149 0.83 6.76 2.77
CA ILE A 149 1.05 7.54 4.00
C ILE A 149 2.55 7.62 4.29
N GLU A 150 3.20 6.48 4.23
CA GLU A 150 4.62 6.18 4.42
C GLU A 150 5.07 6.34 5.88
N SER A 151 4.80 7.49 6.52
CA SER A 151 5.04 7.80 7.93
C SER A 151 3.98 8.74 8.48
N VAL A 152 3.78 8.76 9.79
CA VAL A 152 2.93 9.72 10.52
C VAL A 152 3.75 10.85 11.16
N ASP A 153 5.08 10.81 11.01
CA ASP A 153 6.01 11.83 11.51
C ASP A 153 6.37 12.80 10.38
N ASP A 154 6.03 14.08 10.55
CA ASP A 154 6.30 15.11 9.55
C ASP A 154 7.81 15.33 9.34
N GLY A 155 8.65 15.13 10.35
CA GLY A 155 10.11 15.18 10.22
C GLY A 155 10.62 14.08 9.28
N THR A 156 10.10 12.87 9.43
CA THR A 156 10.37 11.74 8.53
C THR A 156 9.84 12.01 7.13
N LEU A 157 8.61 12.54 6.99
CA LEU A 157 8.04 12.90 5.68
C LEU A 157 8.90 13.93 4.93
N VAL A 158 9.41 14.93 5.65
CA VAL A 158 10.37 15.91 5.08
C VAL A 158 11.67 15.23 4.66
N ARG A 159 12.25 14.40 5.54
CA ARG A 159 13.51 13.68 5.28
C ARG A 159 13.44 12.81 4.03
N ILE A 160 12.33 12.11 3.84
CA ILE A 160 12.13 11.25 2.66
C ILE A 160 11.63 12.02 1.43
N ASN A 161 11.58 13.36 1.48
CA ASN A 161 11.07 14.21 0.42
C ASN A 161 9.65 13.83 -0.02
N ARG A 162 8.74 13.60 0.94
CA ARG A 162 7.38 13.14 0.63
C ARG A 162 6.51 14.26 0.06
N GLY A 163 6.70 15.51 0.49
CA GLY A 163 6.06 16.71 -0.05
C GLY A 163 4.59 16.89 0.36
N HIS A 164 4.15 16.22 1.40
CA HIS A 164 2.89 16.48 2.13
C HIS A 164 3.10 16.23 3.62
N THR A 165 2.20 16.74 4.45
CA THR A 165 2.16 16.57 5.89
C THR A 165 1.25 15.41 6.31
N PHE A 166 1.37 14.98 7.56
CA PHE A 166 0.44 14.00 8.12
C PHE A 166 -0.98 14.60 8.28
N ALA A 167 -1.11 15.89 8.58
CA ALA A 167 -2.40 16.57 8.65
C ALA A 167 -3.17 16.52 7.31
N GLU A 168 -2.49 16.72 6.17
CA GLU A 168 -3.10 16.55 4.85
C GLU A 168 -3.54 15.10 4.62
N THR A 169 -2.79 14.13 5.14
CA THR A 169 -3.18 12.71 5.09
C THR A 169 -4.45 12.46 5.89
N GLU A 170 -4.53 12.95 7.14
CA GLU A 170 -5.72 12.77 7.99
C GLU A 170 -6.96 13.37 7.34
N GLU A 171 -6.87 14.60 6.84
CA GLU A 171 -7.98 15.28 6.17
C GLU A 171 -8.48 14.47 4.97
N THR A 172 -7.59 14.09 4.07
CA THR A 172 -7.99 13.41 2.84
C THR A 172 -8.53 12.01 3.10
N VAL A 173 -7.93 11.26 4.03
CA VAL A 173 -8.44 9.94 4.43
C VAL A 173 -9.86 10.08 5.00
N ARG A 174 -10.12 11.06 5.89
CA ARG A 174 -11.45 11.29 6.45
C ARG A 174 -12.46 11.65 5.37
N ARG A 175 -12.15 12.60 4.49
CA ARG A 175 -13.01 12.98 3.35
C ARG A 175 -13.38 11.77 2.49
N THR A 176 -12.44 10.87 2.25
CA THR A 176 -12.65 9.66 1.43
C THR A 176 -13.55 8.66 2.16
N VAL A 177 -13.33 8.46 3.46
CA VAL A 177 -14.16 7.58 4.28
C VAL A 177 -15.58 8.15 4.46
N ASP A 178 -15.72 9.46 4.68
CA ASP A 178 -17.03 10.13 4.80
C ASP A 178 -17.83 10.04 3.49
N ALA A 179 -17.16 9.94 2.34
CA ALA A 179 -17.77 9.62 1.05
C ALA A 179 -18.19 8.14 0.90
N GLY A 180 -18.00 7.33 1.95
CA GLY A 180 -18.34 5.90 1.98
C GLY A 180 -17.36 4.98 1.23
N ILE A 181 -16.20 5.48 0.83
CA ILE A 181 -15.22 4.75 0.03
C ILE A 181 -14.25 3.99 0.96
N ARG A 182 -14.03 2.70 0.66
CA ARG A 182 -13.01 1.90 1.36
C ARG A 182 -11.63 2.51 1.17
N THR A 183 -10.92 2.70 2.25
CA THR A 183 -9.63 3.41 2.23
C THR A 183 -8.53 2.52 2.79
N GLY A 184 -7.48 2.32 2.00
CA GLY A 184 -6.25 1.64 2.41
C GLY A 184 -5.13 2.62 2.71
N GLY A 185 -4.16 2.19 3.52
CA GLY A 185 -2.93 2.91 3.79
C GLY A 185 -1.69 2.07 3.47
N HIS A 186 -0.61 2.74 3.07
CA HIS A 186 0.72 2.16 2.98
C HIS A 186 1.64 2.87 3.96
N ILE A 187 2.43 2.10 4.74
CA ILE A 187 3.46 2.62 5.63
C ILE A 187 4.77 1.87 5.44
N ILE A 188 5.87 2.54 5.69
CA ILE A 188 7.21 1.97 5.66
C ILE A 188 7.77 1.98 7.07
N LEU A 189 8.05 0.82 7.65
CA LEU A 189 8.73 0.72 8.94
C LEU A 189 10.24 0.70 8.75
N GLY A 190 10.94 1.45 9.59
CA GLY A 190 12.40 1.54 9.59
C GLY A 190 12.94 2.70 8.74
N LEU A 191 12.12 3.70 8.44
CA LEU A 191 12.61 4.92 7.81
C LEU A 191 13.62 5.65 8.73
N PRO A 192 14.67 6.27 8.17
CA PRO A 192 15.69 6.95 8.98
C PRO A 192 15.09 8.08 9.82
N GLY A 193 15.35 8.05 11.13
CA GLY A 193 14.87 9.05 12.09
C GLY A 193 13.47 8.83 12.63
N GLU A 194 12.73 7.84 12.13
CA GLU A 194 11.37 7.53 12.58
C GLU A 194 11.36 6.98 14.03
N LYS A 195 10.44 7.48 14.84
CA LYS A 195 10.19 6.98 16.20
C LYS A 195 9.24 5.79 16.15
N ARG A 196 9.49 4.79 17.03
CA ARG A 196 8.72 3.54 17.05
C ARG A 196 7.25 3.67 17.50
N ASP A 197 6.87 4.80 18.10
CA ASP A 197 5.58 4.97 18.77
C ASP A 197 4.50 5.60 17.88
N GLU A 198 4.80 5.85 16.62
CA GLU A 198 3.92 6.51 15.68
C GLU A 198 2.90 5.52 15.12
N LEU A 199 1.62 5.72 15.44
CA LEU A 199 0.54 4.81 15.04
C LEU A 199 -0.39 5.42 14.00
N VAL A 200 -0.56 4.69 12.91
CA VAL A 200 -1.55 4.98 11.87
C VAL A 200 -2.99 4.60 12.30
N SER A 201 -3.14 3.99 13.48
CA SER A 201 -4.45 3.53 14.01
C SER A 201 -5.47 4.65 14.24
N ARG A 202 -5.04 5.92 14.29
CA ARG A 202 -5.95 7.08 14.36
C ARG A 202 -6.73 7.33 13.07
N LEU A 203 -6.22 6.81 11.95
CA LEU A 203 -6.89 6.98 10.65
C LEU A 203 -8.01 5.95 10.51
N PRO A 204 -9.19 6.35 9.99
CA PRO A 204 -10.32 5.45 9.77
C PRO A 204 -10.12 4.54 8.54
N LEU A 205 -8.97 3.90 8.43
CA LEU A 205 -8.63 3.03 7.32
C LEU A 205 -9.41 1.71 7.36
N THR A 206 -9.78 1.18 6.20
CA THR A 206 -10.30 -0.18 6.03
C THR A 206 -9.16 -1.20 6.04
N ALA A 207 -8.05 -0.88 5.37
CA ALA A 207 -6.92 -1.80 5.23
C ALA A 207 -5.57 -1.10 5.35
N LEU A 208 -4.54 -1.86 5.75
CA LEU A 208 -3.17 -1.36 5.89
C LEU A 208 -2.18 -2.33 5.24
N LYS A 209 -1.25 -1.78 4.46
CA LYS A 209 -0.05 -2.44 3.99
C LYS A 209 1.16 -1.93 4.77
N ILE A 210 1.90 -2.85 5.34
CA ILE A 210 3.16 -2.58 6.03
C ILE A 210 4.30 -3.02 5.13
N HIS A 211 5.33 -2.21 5.03
CA HIS A 211 6.55 -2.50 4.29
C HIS A 211 7.77 -2.28 5.18
N GLN A 212 8.79 -3.11 5.03
CA GLN A 212 10.12 -2.76 5.51
C GLN A 212 10.73 -1.69 4.61
N LEU A 213 11.59 -0.86 5.16
CA LEU A 213 12.49 -0.05 4.35
C LEU A 213 13.31 -0.95 3.44
N GLN A 214 13.35 -0.62 2.15
CA GLN A 214 14.22 -1.23 1.15
C GLN A 214 15.09 -0.17 0.50
N LEU A 215 16.38 -0.42 0.47
CA LEU A 215 17.34 0.40 -0.27
C LEU A 215 17.41 -0.10 -1.71
N ILE A 216 16.91 0.70 -2.63
CA ILE A 216 16.75 0.33 -4.04
C ILE A 216 17.77 1.07 -4.89
N ARG A 217 18.45 0.34 -5.76
CA ARG A 217 19.43 0.87 -6.69
C ARG A 217 18.85 2.03 -7.52
N GLY A 218 19.65 3.08 -7.69
CA GLY A 218 19.26 4.27 -8.44
C GLY A 218 18.36 5.25 -7.67
N THR A 219 18.08 5.01 -6.39
CA THR A 219 17.39 5.96 -5.52
C THR A 219 18.35 6.88 -4.79
N ARG A 220 17.88 8.08 -4.43
CA ARG A 220 18.66 9.02 -3.62
C ARG A 220 18.99 8.46 -2.24
N MET A 221 18.09 7.71 -1.65
CA MET A 221 18.28 7.05 -0.36
C MET A 221 19.37 5.97 -0.41
N ALA A 222 19.48 5.23 -1.51
CA ALA A 222 20.56 4.26 -1.70
C ALA A 222 21.94 4.94 -1.83
N HIS A 223 21.99 6.11 -2.46
CA HIS A 223 23.21 6.92 -2.52
C HIS A 223 23.58 7.47 -1.12
N GLU A 224 22.62 7.98 -0.38
CA GLU A 224 22.80 8.45 0.99
C GLU A 224 23.32 7.33 1.90
N TYR A 225 22.74 6.13 1.79
CA TYR A 225 23.22 4.96 2.53
C TYR A 225 24.68 4.59 2.21
N ALA A 226 25.07 4.71 0.95
CA ALA A 226 26.45 4.40 0.54
C ALA A 226 27.48 5.38 1.15
N LEU A 227 27.07 6.62 1.42
CA LEU A 227 27.91 7.66 2.03
C LEU A 227 27.85 7.63 3.58
N HIS A 228 26.70 7.34 4.13
CA HIS A 228 26.38 7.45 5.55
C HIS A 228 25.59 6.23 6.06
N PRO A 229 26.16 5.00 6.00
CA PRO A 229 25.44 3.79 6.41
C PRO A 229 25.04 3.81 7.90
N GLU A 230 25.76 4.54 8.73
CA GLU A 230 25.49 4.69 10.16
C GLU A 230 24.16 5.42 10.48
N GLN A 231 23.56 6.10 9.51
CA GLN A 231 22.27 6.78 9.67
C GLN A 231 21.07 5.84 9.41
N PHE A 232 21.33 4.60 9.02
CA PHE A 232 20.31 3.64 8.65
C PHE A 232 20.35 2.43 9.57
N HIS A 233 19.22 2.11 10.16
CA HIS A 233 19.05 0.85 10.87
C HIS A 233 18.34 -0.15 9.94
N LEU A 234 19.09 -1.06 9.35
CA LEU A 234 18.54 -2.13 8.52
C LEU A 234 18.30 -3.36 9.38
N TYR A 235 17.04 -3.64 9.64
CA TYR A 235 16.62 -4.78 10.46
C TYR A 235 16.97 -6.13 9.81
N THR A 236 17.38 -7.09 10.61
CA THR A 236 17.30 -8.52 10.24
C THR A 236 15.83 -8.94 10.14
N ALA A 237 15.56 -10.10 9.52
CA ALA A 237 14.18 -10.59 9.41
C ALA A 237 13.53 -10.81 10.79
N ASP A 238 14.29 -11.30 11.77
CA ASP A 238 13.78 -11.60 13.11
C ASP A 238 13.52 -10.30 13.91
N GLU A 239 14.43 -9.32 13.84
CA GLU A 239 14.20 -7.98 14.44
C GLU A 239 12.99 -7.29 13.82
N TYR A 240 12.81 -7.40 12.50
CA TYR A 240 11.66 -6.81 11.83
C TYR A 240 10.34 -7.53 12.20
N ILE A 241 10.37 -8.84 12.40
CA ILE A 241 9.21 -9.59 12.94
C ILE A 241 8.81 -9.04 14.31
N GLU A 242 9.76 -8.82 15.22
CA GLU A 242 9.47 -8.24 16.53
C GLU A 242 8.86 -6.84 16.40
N LEU A 243 9.43 -5.98 15.54
CA LEU A 243 8.90 -4.64 15.27
C LEU A 243 7.46 -4.68 14.73
N VAL A 244 7.19 -5.57 13.77
CA VAL A 244 5.85 -5.74 13.18
C VAL A 244 4.85 -6.24 14.22
N ILE A 245 5.24 -7.18 15.10
CA ILE A 245 4.37 -7.66 16.19
C ILE A 245 4.03 -6.53 17.13
N ASP A 246 5.03 -5.78 17.61
CA ASP A 246 4.82 -4.63 18.50
C ASP A 246 3.88 -3.59 17.86
N TYR A 247 3.96 -3.42 16.55
CA TYR A 247 3.09 -2.54 15.79
C TYR A 247 1.65 -3.08 15.71
N ILE A 248 1.49 -4.34 15.33
CA ILE A 248 0.18 -5.01 15.21
C ILE A 248 -0.59 -5.00 16.53
N GLU A 249 0.08 -5.22 17.66
CA GLU A 249 -0.55 -5.23 18.99
C GLU A 249 -1.21 -3.91 19.36
N ARG A 250 -0.79 -2.79 18.75
CA ARG A 250 -1.32 -1.44 18.98
C ARG A 250 -2.35 -0.99 17.96
N LEU A 251 -2.51 -1.72 16.85
CA LEU A 251 -3.50 -1.40 15.82
C LEU A 251 -4.92 -1.77 16.28
N ARG A 252 -5.93 -1.06 15.77
CA ARG A 252 -7.34 -1.47 15.92
C ARG A 252 -7.54 -2.91 15.44
N SER A 253 -8.37 -3.68 16.14
CA SER A 253 -8.63 -5.09 15.82
C SER A 253 -9.41 -5.30 14.52
N ASP A 254 -10.16 -4.29 14.06
CA ASP A 254 -10.97 -4.30 12.82
C ASP A 254 -10.19 -3.88 11.57
N LEU A 255 -8.99 -3.31 11.72
CA LEU A 255 -8.15 -2.89 10.61
C LEU A 255 -7.61 -4.11 9.85
N VAL A 256 -7.93 -4.20 8.57
CA VAL A 256 -7.49 -5.31 7.72
C VAL A 256 -6.01 -5.19 7.37
N LEU A 257 -5.21 -6.21 7.65
CA LEU A 257 -3.78 -6.23 7.33
C LEU A 257 -3.54 -6.99 6.02
N GLU A 258 -3.02 -6.28 5.00
CA GLU A 258 -2.88 -6.84 3.66
C GLU A 258 -1.53 -7.56 3.45
N ARG A 259 -0.44 -6.96 3.92
CA ARG A 259 0.90 -7.55 3.88
C ARG A 259 1.84 -6.87 4.86
N PHE A 260 2.96 -7.52 5.16
CA PHE A 260 3.94 -7.07 6.13
C PHE A 260 5.32 -6.78 5.55
N VAL A 261 5.57 -7.20 4.30
CA VAL A 261 6.84 -7.01 3.61
C VAL A 261 6.61 -6.72 2.13
N SER A 262 7.54 -6.01 1.52
CA SER A 262 7.62 -5.82 0.07
C SER A 262 8.75 -6.66 -0.51
N GLN A 263 8.61 -7.09 -1.74
CA GLN A 263 9.65 -7.76 -2.52
C GLN A 263 9.99 -6.90 -3.73
N SER A 264 11.28 -6.69 -3.92
CA SER A 264 11.83 -6.00 -5.09
C SER A 264 12.66 -6.95 -5.93
N PRO A 265 12.82 -6.70 -7.24
CA PRO A 265 13.72 -7.46 -8.10
C PRO A 265 15.13 -7.49 -7.50
N LYS A 266 15.80 -8.65 -7.57
CA LYS A 266 17.12 -8.86 -6.95
C LYS A 266 18.21 -7.95 -7.51
N ASP A 267 18.11 -7.60 -8.78
CA ASP A 267 19.03 -6.68 -9.46
C ASP A 267 18.88 -5.22 -9.00
N LEU A 268 17.71 -4.87 -8.46
CA LEU A 268 17.43 -3.54 -7.92
C LEU A 268 17.61 -3.44 -6.40
N LEU A 269 17.38 -4.53 -5.65
CA LEU A 269 17.49 -4.52 -4.20
C LEU A 269 18.95 -4.47 -3.75
N ILE A 270 19.29 -3.47 -2.91
CA ILE A 270 20.58 -3.36 -2.25
C ILE A 270 20.52 -4.00 -0.86
N ALA A 271 19.54 -3.60 -0.04
CA ALA A 271 19.36 -4.09 1.33
C ALA A 271 17.96 -3.71 1.88
N PRO A 272 17.46 -4.43 2.89
CA PRO A 272 17.91 -5.74 3.34
C PRO A 272 17.46 -6.86 2.39
N ASP A 273 18.30 -7.84 2.13
CA ASP A 273 17.91 -9.08 1.46
C ASP A 273 17.87 -10.22 2.49
N TRP A 274 16.67 -10.61 2.87
CA TRP A 274 16.46 -11.70 3.82
C TRP A 274 16.34 -13.08 3.14
N GLY A 275 16.33 -13.13 1.82
CA GLY A 275 16.12 -14.36 1.05
C GLY A 275 14.73 -15.00 1.25
N LEU A 276 13.77 -14.30 1.88
CA LEU A 276 12.44 -14.81 2.23
C LEU A 276 11.39 -14.33 1.22
N LYS A 277 10.46 -15.22 0.85
CA LYS A 277 9.24 -14.85 0.15
C LYS A 277 8.20 -14.31 1.13
N ASN A 278 7.24 -13.51 0.65
CA ASN A 278 6.20 -12.91 1.49
C ASN A 278 5.46 -13.94 2.35
N TYR A 279 5.13 -15.11 1.81
CA TYR A 279 4.43 -16.14 2.57
C TYR A 279 5.31 -16.76 3.66
N GLU A 280 6.62 -16.93 3.41
CA GLU A 280 7.58 -17.48 4.39
C GLU A 280 7.76 -16.51 5.56
N PHE A 281 7.86 -15.21 5.26
CA PHE A 281 7.88 -14.17 6.29
C PHE A 281 6.58 -14.20 7.12
N THR A 282 5.42 -14.23 6.46
CA THR A 282 4.11 -14.24 7.13
C THR A 282 3.95 -15.45 8.04
N GLU A 283 4.41 -16.64 7.64
CA GLU A 283 4.35 -17.84 8.49
C GLU A 283 5.31 -17.73 9.70
N ARG A 284 6.51 -17.15 9.54
CA ARG A 284 7.40 -16.86 10.66
C ARG A 284 6.78 -15.86 11.63
N LEU A 285 6.18 -14.78 11.11
CA LEU A 285 5.46 -13.78 11.89
C LEU A 285 4.33 -14.42 12.71
N LYS A 286 3.47 -15.22 12.08
CA LYS A 286 2.35 -15.91 12.75
C LYS A 286 2.84 -16.86 13.85
N ARG A 287 3.91 -17.61 13.58
CA ARG A 287 4.52 -18.49 14.58
C ARG A 287 5.02 -17.69 15.78
N ARG A 288 5.76 -16.61 15.52
CA ARG A 288 6.30 -15.75 16.58
C ARG A 288 5.23 -15.03 17.39
N MET A 289 4.15 -14.58 16.75
CA MET A 289 2.97 -14.05 17.44
C MET A 289 2.37 -15.06 18.42
N LYS A 290 2.23 -16.34 18.00
CA LYS A 290 1.72 -17.41 18.88
C LYS A 290 2.66 -17.65 20.06
N GLU A 291 3.97 -17.71 19.85
CA GLU A 291 4.99 -17.89 20.89
C GLU A 291 4.95 -16.76 21.91
N ARG A 292 4.74 -15.51 21.46
CA ARG A 292 4.60 -14.32 22.34
C ARG A 292 3.22 -14.19 22.99
N GLY A 293 2.22 -14.96 22.58
CA GLY A 293 0.83 -14.73 22.98
C GLY A 293 0.31 -13.37 22.49
N ALA A 294 0.77 -12.91 21.33
CA ALA A 294 0.45 -11.62 20.73
C ALA A 294 -0.70 -11.73 19.72
N TRP A 295 -1.54 -10.70 19.68
CA TRP A 295 -2.60 -10.56 18.67
C TRP A 295 -2.88 -9.09 18.39
N GLN A 296 -3.49 -8.80 17.26
CA GLN A 296 -3.86 -7.44 16.85
C GLN A 296 -4.80 -6.79 17.87
N GLY A 297 -4.43 -5.59 18.31
CA GLY A 297 -5.22 -4.80 19.24
C GLY A 297 -5.03 -5.18 20.72
N ARG A 298 -4.13 -6.10 21.05
CA ARG A 298 -3.86 -6.51 22.44
C ARG A 298 -3.46 -5.34 23.33
N LEU A 299 -2.73 -4.38 22.78
CA LEU A 299 -2.24 -3.18 23.47
C LEU A 299 -2.91 -1.89 22.95
N ALA A 300 -3.90 -1.99 22.07
CA ALA A 300 -4.66 -0.83 21.63
C ALA A 300 -5.43 -0.20 22.79
N ASP A 301 -5.39 1.13 22.87
CA ASP A 301 -6.10 1.86 23.91
C ASP A 301 -7.60 1.64 23.76
N ARG A 302 -8.29 1.16 24.82
CA ARG A 302 -9.73 0.83 24.79
C ARG A 302 -10.62 2.04 24.43
N ARG A 303 -10.10 3.26 24.52
CA ARG A 303 -10.78 4.50 24.14
C ARG A 303 -10.86 4.71 22.63
N GLU A 304 -10.02 4.05 21.83
CA GLU A 304 -10.01 4.15 20.37
C GLU A 304 -10.89 3.08 19.68
N GLN A 305 -11.36 2.06 20.43
CA GLN A 305 -12.17 0.95 19.90
C GLN A 305 -13.67 1.25 19.81
N THR A 306 -14.13 2.43 20.28
CA THR A 306 -15.56 2.77 20.44
C THR A 306 -16.02 3.96 19.56
N ARG A 307 -15.29 4.29 18.50
CA ARG A 307 -15.69 5.37 17.58
C ARG A 307 -15.91 4.88 16.15
#